data_7988bfdb6928c24564cb3a89e3c540aa
#
_entry.id   7988bfdb6928c24564cb3a89e3c540aa
#
_cell.length_a   1.000
_cell.length_b   1.000
_cell.length_c   1.000
_cell.angle_alpha   90.00
_cell.angle_beta   90.00
_cell.angle_gamma   90.00
#
_symmetry.space_group_name_H-M   'P 1'
#
loop_
_entity.id
_entity.type
_entity.pdbx_description
1 polymer ?
#
loop_
_entity_poly.entity_id
_entity_poly.type
_entity_poly.pdbx_seq_one_letter_code
_entity_poly.pdbx_strand_id
1 'polypeptide(L)'
;MKLIRDNVRENSLVSGSIEIVDYEQALFVDGKGWVCVHRGDIVGFSCGRLEQSDIWALLVDELHEGRGIGIKLMEHADVWMFWNGCGEIRLTTEAGTRAERLYRRRGWRDHGLLPSGEIDFRLNLRDQWSLKLTRPS
;
A
#
# COMPACT_ATOMS: atom_id res chain seq x y z
N MET A 1 11.11 5.08 -10.67
CA MET A 1 10.59 6.35 -10.13
C MET A 1 11.61 6.94 -9.17
N LYS A 2 11.87 8.21 -9.28
CA LYS A 2 12.84 8.87 -8.41
C LYS A 2 12.13 9.90 -7.55
N LEU A 3 12.13 9.70 -6.25
CA LEU A 3 11.49 10.60 -5.29
C LEU A 3 12.51 11.50 -4.60
N ILE A 4 12.02 12.63 -4.10
CA ILE A 4 12.86 13.59 -3.40
C ILE A 4 13.13 13.03 -1.99
N ARG A 5 14.38 12.66 -1.73
CA ARG A 5 14.75 11.98 -0.49
C ARG A 5 14.75 12.90 0.73
N ASP A 6 14.89 14.19 0.50
CA ASP A 6 14.90 15.17 1.60
C ASP A 6 13.58 15.25 2.34
N ASN A 7 12.49 14.77 1.73
CA ASN A 7 11.17 14.77 2.33
C ASN A 7 10.82 13.43 2.99
N VAL A 8 11.79 12.55 3.11
CA VAL A 8 11.58 11.21 3.67
C VAL A 8 12.02 11.20 5.12
N ARG A 9 11.15 10.70 5.99
CA ARG A 9 11.44 10.52 7.40
C ARG A 9 11.52 9.04 7.71
N GLU A 10 12.61 8.63 8.34
CA GLU A 10 12.77 7.24 8.75
C GLU A 10 11.67 6.85 9.73
N ASN A 11 11.00 5.74 9.45
CA ASN A 11 9.86 5.30 10.22
C ASN A 11 10.07 3.91 10.83
N SER A 12 10.56 2.97 10.08
CA SER A 12 10.76 1.63 10.59
C SER A 12 11.85 0.89 9.82
N LEU A 13 12.55 0.03 10.52
CA LEU A 13 13.53 -0.86 9.93
C LEU A 13 12.88 -2.23 9.73
N VAL A 14 12.75 -2.65 8.49
CA VAL A 14 12.06 -3.89 8.15
C VAL A 14 13.00 -5.09 8.21
N SER A 15 14.16 -5.00 7.62
CA SER A 15 15.12 -6.09 7.59
C SER A 15 16.48 -5.55 7.19
N GLY A 16 17.44 -5.59 8.09
CA GLY A 16 18.79 -5.15 7.80
C GLY A 16 18.84 -3.80 7.12
N SER A 17 19.03 -3.76 5.82
CA SER A 17 19.19 -2.55 5.04
C SER A 17 17.88 -2.03 4.41
N ILE A 18 16.75 -2.65 4.70
CA ILE A 18 15.45 -2.26 4.14
C ILE A 18 14.65 -1.50 5.20
N GLU A 19 14.24 -0.28 4.87
CA GLU A 19 13.47 0.59 5.77
C GLU A 19 12.21 1.09 5.09
N ILE A 20 11.12 1.18 5.86
CA ILE A 20 9.91 1.88 5.42
C ILE A 20 9.89 3.22 6.14
N VAL A 21 9.76 4.30 5.40
CA VAL A 21 9.76 5.65 5.96
C VAL A 21 8.53 6.43 5.49
N ASP A 22 8.09 7.38 6.33
CA ASP A 22 7.02 8.28 5.97
C ASP A 22 7.52 9.25 4.90
N TYR A 23 6.69 9.50 3.89
CA TYR A 23 6.97 10.50 2.88
C TYR A 23 6.21 11.76 3.25
N GLU A 24 6.95 12.77 3.72
CA GLU A 24 6.34 13.98 4.27
C GLU A 24 5.76 14.95 3.25
N GLN A 25 6.30 14.95 2.04
CA GLN A 25 5.75 15.80 1.01
C GLN A 25 4.42 15.23 0.55
N ALA A 26 3.34 15.83 0.98
CA ALA A 26 2.01 15.37 0.62
C ALA A 26 1.78 15.54 -0.88
N LEU A 27 1.37 14.46 -1.54
CA LEU A 27 0.97 14.53 -2.94
C LEU A 27 -0.46 15.05 -3.07
N PHE A 28 -1.24 14.91 -2.00
CA PHE A 28 -2.63 15.35 -1.92
C PHE A 28 -2.86 15.97 -0.55
N VAL A 29 -3.83 16.88 -0.47
CA VAL A 29 -4.16 17.56 0.78
C VAL A 29 -4.50 16.57 1.89
N ASP A 30 -5.21 15.51 1.54
CA ASP A 30 -5.69 14.48 2.46
C ASP A 30 -4.95 13.16 2.34
N GLY A 31 -3.77 13.18 1.77
CA GLY A 31 -3.01 11.97 1.49
C GLY A 31 -1.75 11.83 2.32
N LYS A 32 -1.25 10.61 2.36
CA LYS A 32 0.02 10.30 2.99
C LYS A 32 0.73 9.22 2.18
N GLY A 33 2.04 9.33 2.09
CA GLY A 33 2.86 8.37 1.36
C GLY A 33 3.90 7.71 2.25
N TRP A 34 4.33 6.54 1.81
CA TRP A 34 5.42 5.77 2.43
C TRP A 34 6.35 5.29 1.34
N VAL A 35 7.63 5.28 1.64
CA VAL A 35 8.63 4.75 0.71
C VAL A 35 9.41 3.65 1.39
N CYS A 36 9.84 2.68 0.59
CA CYS A 36 10.76 1.64 1.03
C CYS A 36 12.15 1.99 0.52
N VAL A 37 13.12 2.06 1.42
CA VAL A 37 14.49 2.42 1.10
C VAL A 37 15.39 1.21 1.33
N HIS A 38 16.23 0.90 0.36
CA HIS A 38 17.21 -0.17 0.44
C HIS A 38 18.56 0.37 0.00
N ARG A 39 19.53 0.37 0.91
CA ARG A 39 20.90 0.87 0.63
C ARG A 39 20.89 2.26 0.04
N GLY A 40 20.03 3.13 0.56
CA GLY A 40 19.95 4.51 0.12
C GLY A 40 19.08 4.76 -1.10
N ASP A 41 18.58 3.72 -1.75
CA ASP A 41 17.72 3.87 -2.94
C ASP A 41 16.27 3.58 -2.59
N ILE A 42 15.36 4.35 -3.20
CA ILE A 42 13.93 4.12 -3.05
C ILE A 42 13.53 2.99 -3.99
N VAL A 43 13.03 1.90 -3.41
CA VAL A 43 12.67 0.70 -4.16
C VAL A 43 11.17 0.39 -4.11
N GLY A 44 10.39 1.21 -3.43
CA GLY A 44 8.95 1.05 -3.38
C GLY A 44 8.28 2.28 -2.82
N PHE A 45 6.98 2.41 -3.10
CA PHE A 45 6.19 3.58 -2.71
C PHE A 45 4.72 3.19 -2.58
N SER A 46 4.03 3.74 -1.58
CA SER A 46 2.58 3.68 -1.50
C SER A 46 2.02 5.03 -1.08
N CYS A 47 0.77 5.27 -1.44
CA CYS A 47 0.08 6.51 -1.09
C CYS A 47 -1.41 6.25 -0.90
N GLY A 48 -1.94 6.68 0.24
CA GLY A 48 -3.36 6.62 0.53
C GLY A 48 -4.00 7.98 0.51
N ARG A 49 -5.26 8.07 0.08
CA ARG A 49 -6.05 9.30 0.05
C ARG A 49 -7.33 9.10 0.86
N LEU A 50 -7.57 9.97 1.82
CA LEU A 50 -8.72 9.82 2.73
C LEU A 50 -10.05 10.16 2.04
N GLU A 51 -10.10 11.24 1.31
CA GLU A 51 -11.36 11.69 0.69
C GLU A 51 -11.89 10.67 -0.31
N GLN A 52 -11.03 10.12 -1.14
CA GLN A 52 -11.40 9.09 -2.10
C GLN A 52 -11.48 7.69 -1.48
N SER A 53 -10.98 7.54 -0.26
CA SER A 53 -10.90 6.24 0.41
C SER A 53 -10.16 5.21 -0.45
N ASP A 54 -9.04 5.61 -1.05
CA ASP A 54 -8.30 4.71 -1.93
C ASP A 54 -6.81 4.69 -1.66
N ILE A 55 -6.17 3.61 -2.07
CA ILE A 55 -4.73 3.56 -2.21
C ILE A 55 -4.44 3.95 -3.65
N TRP A 56 -3.95 5.17 -3.82
CA TRP A 56 -3.74 5.75 -5.14
C TRP A 56 -2.56 5.12 -5.87
N ALA A 57 -1.54 4.73 -5.13
CA ALA A 57 -0.36 4.13 -5.73
C ALA A 57 0.23 3.08 -4.80
N LEU A 58 0.70 1.99 -5.39
CA LEU A 58 1.49 0.98 -4.73
C LEU A 58 2.45 0.42 -5.77
N LEU A 59 3.72 0.78 -5.64
CA LEU A 59 4.74 0.45 -6.61
C LEU A 59 5.93 -0.20 -5.92
N VAL A 60 6.48 -1.24 -6.52
CA VAL A 60 7.71 -1.88 -6.05
C VAL A 60 8.62 -2.09 -7.27
N ASP A 61 9.88 -1.76 -7.10
CA ASP A 61 10.89 -2.02 -8.13
C ASP A 61 10.94 -3.52 -8.45
N GLU A 62 10.94 -3.85 -9.73
CA GLU A 62 10.90 -5.24 -10.19
C GLU A 62 12.03 -6.10 -9.60
N LEU A 63 13.20 -5.53 -9.43
CA LEU A 63 14.34 -6.25 -8.87
C LEU A 63 14.17 -6.58 -7.39
N HIS A 64 13.22 -5.95 -6.73
CA HIS A 64 12.99 -6.11 -5.30
C HIS A 64 11.66 -6.81 -4.98
N GLU A 65 10.96 -7.30 -6.00
CA GLU A 65 9.72 -8.05 -5.79
C GLU A 65 9.97 -9.37 -5.08
N GLY A 66 8.96 -9.88 -4.41
CA GLY A 66 9.05 -11.15 -3.70
C GLY A 66 9.71 -11.08 -2.34
N ARG A 67 10.01 -9.88 -1.83
CA ARG A 67 10.63 -9.67 -0.52
C ARG A 67 9.67 -9.15 0.55
N GLY A 68 8.37 -9.09 0.24
CA GLY A 68 7.36 -8.60 1.17
C GLY A 68 7.25 -7.08 1.23
N ILE A 69 7.94 -6.35 0.37
CA ILE A 69 7.92 -4.88 0.37
C ILE A 69 6.54 -4.35 0.03
N GLY A 70 5.90 -4.91 -1.00
CA GLY A 70 4.55 -4.49 -1.40
C GLY A 70 3.54 -4.68 -0.29
N ILE A 71 3.62 -5.81 0.43
CA ILE A 71 2.75 -6.11 1.56
C ILE A 71 2.94 -5.08 2.66
N LYS A 72 4.18 -4.75 3.00
CA LYS A 72 4.46 -3.78 4.06
C LYS A 72 3.99 -2.38 3.70
N LEU A 73 4.22 -1.96 2.46
CA LEU A 73 3.76 -0.66 1.99
C LEU A 73 2.23 -0.58 2.00
N MET A 74 1.56 -1.64 1.58
CA MET A 74 0.10 -1.71 1.60
C MET A 74 -0.43 -1.65 3.03
N GLU A 75 0.19 -2.38 3.96
CA GLU A 75 -0.23 -2.39 5.35
C GLU A 75 -0.08 -1.02 6.01
N HIS A 76 0.99 -0.29 5.71
CA HIS A 76 1.14 1.07 6.21
C HIS A 76 -0.01 1.97 5.73
N ALA A 77 -0.35 1.86 4.45
CA ALA A 77 -1.41 2.68 3.88
C ALA A 77 -2.78 2.30 4.46
N ASP A 78 -3.14 1.02 4.48
CA ASP A 78 -4.48 0.61 4.90
C ASP A 78 -4.70 0.84 6.40
N VAL A 79 -3.70 0.61 7.23
CA VAL A 79 -3.81 0.87 8.67
C VAL A 79 -4.02 2.36 8.93
N TRP A 80 -3.25 3.21 8.25
CA TRP A 80 -3.40 4.66 8.38
C TRP A 80 -4.79 5.12 7.95
N MET A 81 -5.30 4.59 6.85
CA MET A 81 -6.63 4.95 6.35
C MET A 81 -7.73 4.51 7.30
N PHE A 82 -7.66 3.29 7.83
CA PHE A 82 -8.64 2.80 8.80
C PHE A 82 -8.60 3.61 10.08
N TRP A 83 -7.41 3.98 10.56
CA TRP A 83 -7.26 4.82 11.74
C TRP A 83 -7.88 6.20 11.54
N ASN A 84 -7.90 6.69 10.31
CA ASN A 84 -8.47 7.99 9.97
C ASN A 84 -9.93 7.93 9.55
N GLY A 85 -10.61 6.82 9.81
CA GLY A 85 -12.05 6.73 9.66
C GLY A 85 -12.57 6.09 8.39
N CYS A 86 -11.70 5.61 7.51
CA CYS A 86 -12.16 4.91 6.31
C CYS A 86 -12.72 3.55 6.71
N GLY A 87 -13.98 3.29 6.38
CA GLY A 87 -14.59 1.97 6.63
C GLY A 87 -14.32 0.98 5.53
N GLU A 88 -14.06 1.48 4.34
CA GLU A 88 -13.74 0.68 3.16
C GLU A 88 -12.70 1.41 2.34
N ILE A 89 -11.72 0.67 1.83
CA ILE A 89 -10.64 1.21 1.01
C ILE A 89 -10.73 0.58 -0.38
N ARG A 90 -10.47 1.39 -1.41
CA ARG A 90 -10.50 0.93 -2.79
C ARG A 90 -9.12 1.05 -3.42
N LEU A 91 -8.87 0.19 -4.41
CA LEU A 91 -7.74 0.35 -5.32
C LEU A 91 -8.10 -0.31 -6.64
N THR A 92 -7.38 0.06 -7.69
CA THR A 92 -7.53 -0.58 -8.99
C THR A 92 -6.19 -1.15 -9.44
N THR A 93 -6.24 -2.25 -10.17
CA THR A 93 -5.03 -2.86 -10.71
C THR A 93 -5.34 -3.62 -12.00
N GLU A 94 -4.34 -3.76 -12.86
CA GLU A 94 -4.47 -4.55 -14.07
C GLU A 94 -4.69 -6.02 -13.77
N ALA A 95 -5.56 -6.65 -14.54
CA ALA A 95 -5.78 -8.09 -14.45
C ALA A 95 -4.56 -8.85 -14.95
N GLY A 96 -4.32 -10.02 -14.38
CA GLY A 96 -3.24 -10.90 -14.80
C GLY A 96 -1.88 -10.54 -14.24
N THR A 97 -1.82 -9.60 -13.31
CA THR A 97 -0.56 -9.14 -12.74
C THR A 97 -0.25 -9.80 -11.41
N ARG A 98 1.00 -9.65 -10.98
CA ARG A 98 1.42 -10.07 -9.65
C ARG A 98 0.65 -9.34 -8.56
N ALA A 99 0.37 -8.05 -8.79
CA ALA A 99 -0.40 -7.22 -7.85
C ALA A 99 -1.79 -7.79 -7.63
N GLU A 100 -2.47 -8.21 -8.69
CA GLU A 100 -3.79 -8.84 -8.55
C GLU A 100 -3.73 -10.04 -7.60
N ARG A 101 -2.74 -10.90 -7.77
CA ARG A 101 -2.59 -12.10 -6.92
C ARG A 101 -2.31 -11.71 -5.47
N LEU A 102 -1.53 -10.67 -5.25
CA LEU A 102 -1.23 -10.17 -3.92
C LEU A 102 -2.50 -9.70 -3.22
N TYR A 103 -3.29 -8.87 -3.89
CA TYR A 103 -4.52 -8.32 -3.30
C TYR A 103 -5.52 -9.42 -2.98
N ARG A 104 -5.70 -10.38 -3.85
CA ARG A 104 -6.60 -11.50 -3.58
C ARG A 104 -6.17 -12.30 -2.35
N ARG A 105 -4.88 -12.55 -2.22
CA ARG A 105 -4.36 -13.28 -1.06
C ARG A 105 -4.49 -12.51 0.24
N ARG A 106 -4.49 -11.17 0.16
CA ARG A 106 -4.60 -10.31 1.34
C ARG A 106 -6.05 -9.98 1.71
N GLY A 107 -7.01 -10.59 1.05
CA GLY A 107 -8.41 -10.45 1.41
C GLY A 107 -9.16 -9.33 0.71
N TRP A 108 -8.55 -8.68 -0.26
CA TRP A 108 -9.24 -7.69 -1.07
C TRP A 108 -10.29 -8.38 -1.94
N ARG A 109 -11.46 -7.78 -2.05
CA ARG A 109 -12.58 -8.34 -2.81
C ARG A 109 -12.69 -7.70 -4.18
N ASP A 110 -12.87 -8.55 -5.19
CA ASP A 110 -13.03 -8.13 -6.58
C ASP A 110 -14.47 -7.67 -6.80
N HIS A 111 -14.62 -6.40 -7.17
CA HIS A 111 -15.91 -5.80 -7.49
C HIS A 111 -16.13 -5.63 -9.00
N GLY A 112 -15.36 -6.31 -9.81
CA GLY A 112 -15.52 -6.34 -11.25
C GLY A 112 -14.55 -5.46 -12.01
N LEU A 113 -14.67 -5.52 -13.32
CA LEU A 113 -13.79 -4.74 -14.20
C LEU A 113 -14.38 -3.34 -14.42
N LEU A 114 -13.51 -2.36 -14.38
CA LEU A 114 -13.85 -1.00 -14.76
C LEU A 114 -13.75 -0.83 -16.27
N PRO A 115 -14.33 0.26 -16.83
CA PRO A 115 -14.19 0.53 -18.28
C PRO A 115 -12.74 0.56 -18.77
N SER A 116 -11.80 0.89 -17.88
CA SER A 116 -10.36 0.89 -18.19
C SER A 116 -9.78 -0.51 -18.38
N GLY A 117 -10.50 -1.56 -17.95
CA GLY A 117 -10.00 -2.93 -17.91
C GLY A 117 -9.31 -3.29 -16.60
N GLU A 118 -9.20 -2.34 -15.69
CA GLU A 118 -8.65 -2.62 -14.36
C GLU A 118 -9.70 -3.25 -13.45
N ILE A 119 -9.23 -4.04 -12.49
CA ILE A 119 -10.09 -4.64 -11.48
C ILE A 119 -10.31 -3.63 -10.35
N ASP A 120 -11.57 -3.46 -9.94
CA ASP A 120 -11.95 -2.64 -8.80
C ASP A 120 -11.88 -3.52 -7.55
N PHE A 121 -10.83 -3.35 -6.75
CA PHE A 121 -10.66 -4.08 -5.49
C PHE A 121 -11.10 -3.24 -4.30
N ARG A 122 -11.69 -3.88 -3.31
CA ARG A 122 -12.12 -3.22 -2.08
C ARG A 122 -11.74 -4.03 -0.85
N LEU A 123 -11.31 -3.32 0.19
CA LEU A 123 -10.96 -3.92 1.47
C LEU A 123 -11.82 -3.28 2.55
N ASN A 124 -12.59 -4.09 3.25
CA ASN A 124 -13.50 -3.63 4.28
C ASN A 124 -12.83 -3.76 5.66
N LEU A 125 -13.01 -2.75 6.51
CA LEU A 125 -12.42 -2.76 7.85
C LEU A 125 -12.83 -3.98 8.65
N ARG A 126 -14.10 -4.37 8.56
CA ARG A 126 -14.62 -5.54 9.28
C ARG A 126 -13.88 -6.81 8.88
N ASP A 127 -13.65 -6.99 7.58
CA ASP A 127 -12.93 -8.16 7.08
C ASP A 127 -11.47 -8.15 7.56
N GLN A 128 -10.85 -6.98 7.58
CA GLN A 128 -9.49 -6.82 8.05
C GLN A 128 -9.38 -7.17 9.54
N TRP A 129 -10.33 -6.71 10.35
CA TRP A 129 -10.37 -7.04 11.77
C TRP A 129 -10.57 -8.53 12.00
N SER A 130 -11.44 -9.16 11.25
CA SER A 130 -11.69 -10.60 11.35
C SER A 130 -10.42 -11.39 11.10
N LEU A 131 -9.66 -11.01 10.08
CA LEU A 131 -8.38 -11.66 9.78
C LEU A 131 -7.39 -11.50 10.93
N LYS A 132 -7.32 -10.33 11.53
CA LYS A 132 -6.41 -10.08 12.65
C LYS A 132 -6.80 -10.85 13.90
N LEU A 133 -8.08 -10.98 14.17
CA LEU A 133 -8.58 -11.71 15.34
C LEU A 133 -8.38 -13.21 15.24
N THR A 134 -8.39 -13.75 14.02
CA THR A 134 -8.21 -15.19 13.80
C THR A 134 -6.76 -15.60 13.66
N ARG A 135 -5.85 -14.64 13.55
CA ARG A 135 -4.43 -14.92 13.45
C ARG A 135 -3.81 -15.14 14.80
N PRO A 136 -3.06 -16.22 14.99
CA PRO A 136 -2.22 -16.33 16.18
C PRO A 136 -1.20 -15.19 16.15
N SER A 137 -1.10 -14.50 17.23
CA SER A 137 -0.17 -13.39 17.35
C SER A 137 1.28 -13.86 17.48
#